data_233e4aba67adce4cb9f8fb30e8d491f9
#
_entry.id   233e4aba67adce4cb9f8fb30e8d491f9
#
_cell.length_a   1.000
_cell.length_b   1.000
_cell.length_c   1.000
_cell.angle_alpha   90.00
_cell.angle_beta   90.00
_cell.angle_gamma   90.00
#
_symmetry.space_group_name_H-M   'P 1'
#
loop_
_entity.id
_entity.type
_entity.pdbx_description
1 polymer ?
#
loop_
_entity_poly.entity_id
_entity_poly.type
_entity_poly.pdbx_seq_one_letter_code
_entity_poly.pdbx_strand_id
1 'polypeptide(L)'
;MRKVCNPLTLSKQRSVKMSDFIRYRNPKLRLGTARCAILAIACAVLMNCSAHLTAQCAGEGGNSLGFDMAPETSQRVVEDAVKQIPTPMAPGPVKPTWESLQQNYQVPAWFKGAKFGIFMHFGIFSVPAHGNEWYEKFLYAGGDDSVLKVLGGNDMARGINDGPDSTRAWHTQHFGPPEKFGYKDFIPMFKAEHFDADGWATLFKRAGAQYVMPGAQHHENFAMWDSKVTPFNSMQMGPKRDVIGELAVAVRKHGMKLGVANHGIENFEFINPPLELAEKMKAEKVDLYDPKWADFYNYADRSNAAMKRFLVNWYERNIELIDKYQPDLIYFDNGVDQRHIDPLKLELAAYYYNRAKTWGKEVSFTTKKAAFAPSGTNTKTIASIIDFEGAPPDGIRNGSWVVDRPIGTNSWGYVEGLKANSPQTVISWLVDTVSKNGTLLLNVSPKADGTIPQDQQDTLLAVGRWLDTNGEAIYDTHAWIKFEEKGNDHIYFTVKKDVLYAIVMGKNTGTEVTISSLPQGGPAGSVRSVTLVGGEQQPFQQDASGLVVRVQAATKPHEAFVLKITGLKTNADTYTNSGNPSCECGRPE
;
A
#
# COMPACT_ATOMS: atom_id res chain seq x y z
N MET A 1 54.97 27.53 19.16
CA MET A 1 54.51 28.90 19.35
C MET A 1 53.00 28.91 19.23
N ARG A 2 52.28 28.88 20.32
CA ARG A 2 51.58 30.00 21.00
C ARG A 2 50.81 30.86 20.00
N LYS A 3 49.53 31.03 20.06
CA LYS A 3 48.57 31.48 21.11
C LYS A 3 47.13 31.12 20.61
N VAL A 4 46.21 30.59 21.35
CA VAL A 4 45.45 30.97 22.56
C VAL A 4 44.33 32.00 22.31
N CYS A 5 43.17 31.59 22.81
CA CYS A 5 42.03 32.37 23.37
C CYS A 5 40.92 32.79 22.40
N ASN A 6 39.71 32.81 22.79
CA ASN A 6 38.83 32.30 23.87
C ASN A 6 37.39 32.75 23.55
N PRO A 7 36.38 32.40 24.27
CA PRO A 7 34.98 32.27 23.79
C PRO A 7 34.09 33.45 24.25
N LEU A 8 32.96 33.64 23.64
CA LEU A 8 31.89 34.54 24.13
C LEU A 8 30.54 33.89 23.93
N THR A 9 30.02 33.46 24.98
CA THR A 9 28.92 33.89 25.88
C THR A 9 27.51 33.64 25.36
N LEU A 10 26.88 32.69 26.06
CA LEU A 10 25.45 32.44 26.13
C LEU A 10 24.64 33.71 26.48
N SER A 11 23.55 33.95 25.79
CA SER A 11 22.46 34.77 26.28
C SER A 11 21.23 33.90 26.56
N LYS A 12 20.83 33.94 27.83
CA LYS A 12 19.65 33.28 28.37
C LYS A 12 18.38 33.94 27.82
N GLN A 13 17.51 33.16 27.19
CA GLN A 13 16.12 33.56 27.06
C GLN A 13 15.32 33.04 28.25
N ARG A 14 14.66 33.95 28.97
CA ARG A 14 13.80 33.71 30.12
C ARG A 14 12.46 33.12 29.64
N SER A 15 12.07 32.04 30.26
CA SER A 15 10.68 31.55 30.25
C SER A 15 9.80 32.47 31.10
N VAL A 16 8.75 33.01 30.51
CA VAL A 16 7.69 33.73 31.24
C VAL A 16 6.61 32.73 31.63
N LYS A 17 6.41 32.57 32.93
CA LYS A 17 5.32 31.75 33.50
C LYS A 17 4.03 32.55 33.46
N MET A 18 2.97 31.86 33.05
CA MET A 18 1.59 32.33 32.90
C MET A 18 0.85 32.37 34.26
N SER A 19 1.39 33.09 35.26
CA SER A 19 0.79 33.21 36.60
C SER A 19 0.52 34.61 37.11
N ASP A 20 0.74 35.70 36.32
CA ASP A 20 0.70 37.06 36.85
C ASP A 20 -0.37 37.98 36.24
N PHE A 21 -1.56 37.45 35.93
CA PHE A 21 -2.70 38.27 35.50
C PHE A 21 -3.97 37.99 36.32
N ILE A 22 -3.90 38.04 37.63
CA ILE A 22 -5.11 38.18 38.47
C ILE A 22 -4.74 39.10 39.64
N ARG A 23 -5.03 40.41 39.54
CA ARG A 23 -5.41 41.31 40.61
C ARG A 23 -5.65 42.73 40.10
N TYR A 24 -6.92 43.04 39.77
CA TYR A 24 -7.50 44.35 40.05
C TYR A 24 -9.02 44.18 40.32
N ARG A 25 -9.42 44.44 41.54
CA ARG A 25 -10.82 44.59 42.00
C ARG A 25 -11.25 46.06 41.81
N ASN A 26 -12.37 46.31 41.20
CA ASN A 26 -13.45 47.05 41.88
C ASN A 26 -14.73 47.21 41.01
N PRO A 27 -15.90 47.62 41.60
CA PRO A 27 -17.14 46.89 41.37
C PRO A 27 -18.23 47.72 40.72
N LYS A 28 -19.36 47.06 40.37
CA LYS A 28 -20.65 47.57 39.95
C LYS A 28 -20.79 48.06 38.50
N LEU A 29 -21.17 47.13 37.64
CA LEU A 29 -22.08 47.44 36.53
C LEU A 29 -22.96 46.23 36.25
N ARG A 30 -24.26 46.50 36.01
CA ARG A 30 -25.37 45.56 35.97
C ARG A 30 -25.18 44.47 34.86
N LEU A 31 -25.28 43.23 35.27
CA LEU A 31 -25.47 42.07 34.38
C LEU A 31 -26.85 42.16 33.72
N GLY A 32 -26.89 42.19 32.41
CA GLY A 32 -28.16 42.05 31.69
C GLY A 32 -28.04 41.78 30.19
N THR A 33 -27.06 42.34 29.49
CA THR A 33 -27.03 42.27 28.02
C THR A 33 -25.70 41.82 27.41
N ALA A 34 -24.64 41.79 28.17
CA ALA A 34 -23.31 41.39 27.67
C ALA A 34 -23.10 39.85 27.61
N ARG A 35 -23.86 39.07 28.36
CA ARG A 35 -23.73 37.59 28.33
C ARG A 35 -24.33 36.94 27.09
N CYS A 36 -25.38 37.51 26.51
CA CYS A 36 -25.95 37.00 25.25
C CYS A 36 -25.06 37.28 24.03
N ALA A 37 -24.37 38.41 24.00
CA ALA A 37 -23.48 38.74 22.88
C ALA A 37 -22.19 37.89 22.88
N ILE A 38 -21.62 37.61 24.07
CA ILE A 38 -20.41 36.78 24.18
C ILE A 38 -20.74 35.30 23.92
N LEU A 39 -21.92 34.80 24.32
CA LEU A 39 -22.36 33.44 23.96
C LEU A 39 -22.67 33.33 22.46
N ALA A 40 -23.25 34.34 21.83
CA ALA A 40 -23.52 34.34 20.41
C ALA A 40 -22.23 34.38 19.55
N ILE A 41 -21.20 35.12 19.98
CA ILE A 41 -19.89 35.14 19.34
C ILE A 41 -19.13 33.82 19.59
N ALA A 42 -19.21 33.25 20.78
CA ALA A 42 -18.61 31.96 21.07
C ALA A 42 -19.32 30.82 20.32
N CYS A 43 -20.67 30.86 20.20
CA CYS A 43 -21.39 29.89 19.37
C CYS A 43 -21.12 30.08 17.86
N ALA A 44 -20.98 31.31 17.38
CA ALA A 44 -20.64 31.55 15.97
C ALA A 44 -19.20 31.15 15.63
N VAL A 45 -18.26 31.32 16.56
CA VAL A 45 -16.87 30.85 16.41
C VAL A 45 -16.80 29.33 16.55
N LEU A 46 -17.58 28.71 17.44
CA LEU A 46 -17.65 27.25 17.55
C LEU A 46 -18.41 26.60 16.38
N MET A 47 -19.45 27.24 15.83
CA MET A 47 -20.12 26.75 14.63
C MET A 47 -19.26 26.94 13.36
N ASN A 48 -18.50 28.01 13.25
CA ASN A 48 -17.51 28.16 12.17
C ASN A 48 -16.30 27.22 12.35
N CYS A 49 -15.84 26.97 13.56
CA CYS A 49 -14.83 25.94 13.80
C CYS A 49 -15.39 24.53 13.54
N SER A 50 -16.65 24.25 13.91
CA SER A 50 -17.27 22.95 13.59
C SER A 50 -17.55 22.79 12.10
N ALA A 51 -17.93 23.86 11.38
CA ALA A 51 -18.10 23.84 9.94
C ALA A 51 -16.74 23.73 9.21
N HIS A 52 -15.67 24.32 9.75
CA HIS A 52 -14.31 24.12 9.20
C HIS A 52 -13.70 22.76 9.59
N LEU A 53 -14.00 22.23 10.79
CA LEU A 53 -13.58 20.87 11.15
C LEU A 53 -14.36 19.79 10.40
N THR A 54 -15.66 19.98 10.15
CA THR A 54 -16.44 19.06 9.29
C THR A 54 -16.09 19.18 7.81
N ALA A 55 -15.66 20.36 7.34
CA ALA A 55 -15.10 20.52 5.99
C ALA A 55 -13.67 19.93 5.88
N GLN A 56 -12.86 19.95 6.94
CA GLN A 56 -11.55 19.31 6.95
C GLN A 56 -11.60 17.79 7.16
N CYS A 57 -12.61 17.25 7.86
CA CYS A 57 -12.81 15.81 7.95
C CYS A 57 -13.53 15.21 6.71
N ALA A 58 -14.15 16.05 5.86
CA ALA A 58 -14.70 15.62 4.56
C ALA A 58 -13.71 15.79 3.40
N GLY A 59 -12.49 16.28 3.67
CA GLY A 59 -11.49 16.67 2.68
C GLY A 59 -10.31 15.73 2.48
N GLU A 60 -10.25 14.57 3.15
CA GLU A 60 -9.16 13.61 2.97
C GLU A 60 -9.44 12.49 1.96
N GLY A 61 -10.52 12.60 1.19
CA GLY A 61 -10.66 11.93 -0.08
C GLY A 61 -10.37 12.94 -1.19
N GLY A 62 -9.13 13.29 -1.42
CA GLY A 62 -8.78 14.07 -2.60
C GLY A 62 -9.44 13.41 -3.79
N ASN A 63 -10.29 14.15 -4.52
CA ASN A 63 -10.87 13.69 -5.78
C ASN A 63 -9.72 13.40 -6.73
N SER A 64 -9.17 12.19 -6.67
CA SER A 64 -8.05 11.76 -7.53
C SER A 64 -8.44 11.77 -9.01
N LEU A 65 -9.72 11.88 -9.33
CA LEU A 65 -10.24 12.13 -10.67
C LEU A 65 -10.77 13.56 -10.86
N GLY A 66 -10.39 14.53 -9.98
CA GLY A 66 -10.55 15.99 -10.08
C GLY A 66 -11.77 16.50 -10.83
N PHE A 67 -12.90 15.82 -10.65
CA PHE A 67 -14.14 16.32 -11.22
C PHE A 67 -14.55 17.57 -10.45
N ASP A 68 -14.09 18.73 -10.87
CA ASP A 68 -14.68 20.02 -10.49
C ASP A 68 -16.14 20.14 -10.94
N MET A 69 -16.75 19.03 -11.32
CA MET A 69 -18.12 18.92 -11.76
C MET A 69 -19.01 18.48 -10.60
N ALA A 70 -20.28 18.89 -10.65
CA ALA A 70 -21.29 18.38 -9.73
C ALA A 70 -21.33 16.83 -9.80
N PRO A 71 -21.54 16.12 -8.67
CA PRO A 71 -21.54 14.65 -8.62
C PRO A 71 -22.43 13.99 -9.68
N GLU A 72 -23.61 14.56 -9.96
CA GLU A 72 -24.53 14.03 -10.96
C GLU A 72 -23.98 14.17 -12.40
N THR A 73 -23.19 15.22 -12.67
CA THR A 73 -22.54 15.41 -13.98
C THR A 73 -21.43 14.40 -14.17
N SER A 74 -20.62 14.19 -13.12
CA SER A 74 -19.55 13.19 -13.11
C SER A 74 -20.11 11.79 -13.34
N GLN A 75 -21.18 11.41 -12.65
CA GLN A 75 -21.84 10.12 -12.83
C GLN A 75 -22.36 9.93 -14.26
N ARG A 76 -22.99 10.93 -14.86
CA ARG A 76 -23.46 10.85 -16.26
C ARG A 76 -22.33 10.63 -17.25
N VAL A 77 -21.19 11.28 -17.04
CA VAL A 77 -20.00 11.07 -17.89
C VAL A 77 -19.54 9.62 -17.83
N VAL A 78 -19.53 9.02 -16.64
CA VAL A 78 -19.17 7.61 -16.45
C VAL A 78 -20.20 6.67 -17.08
N GLU A 79 -21.49 6.89 -16.85
CA GLU A 79 -22.58 6.11 -17.47
C GLU A 79 -22.53 6.17 -19.00
N ASP A 80 -22.20 7.33 -19.56
CA ASP A 80 -22.02 7.49 -21.00
C ASP A 80 -20.74 6.81 -21.51
N ALA A 81 -19.68 6.74 -20.70
CA ALA A 81 -18.49 5.96 -21.03
C ALA A 81 -18.80 4.46 -21.06
N VAL A 82 -19.54 3.95 -20.08
CA VAL A 82 -19.99 2.54 -20.05
C VAL A 82 -20.74 2.15 -21.32
N LYS A 83 -21.64 3.02 -21.83
CA LYS A 83 -22.37 2.78 -23.09
C LYS A 83 -21.46 2.74 -24.33
N GLN A 84 -20.24 3.26 -24.24
CA GLN A 84 -19.27 3.32 -25.33
C GLN A 84 -18.21 2.21 -25.27
N ILE A 85 -18.25 1.36 -24.25
CA ILE A 85 -17.36 0.20 -24.15
C ILE A 85 -17.58 -0.71 -25.35
N PRO A 86 -16.55 -0.96 -26.19
CA PRO A 86 -16.70 -1.79 -27.39
C PRO A 86 -16.70 -3.29 -27.06
N THR A 87 -16.02 -3.70 -25.99
CA THR A 87 -15.91 -5.11 -25.60
C THR A 87 -17.21 -5.59 -24.95
N PRO A 88 -17.88 -6.61 -25.50
CA PRO A 88 -19.10 -7.14 -24.90
C PRO A 88 -18.81 -7.83 -23.56
N MET A 89 -19.80 -7.81 -22.66
CA MET A 89 -19.72 -8.50 -21.37
C MET A 89 -19.36 -9.98 -21.55
N ALA A 90 -18.41 -10.48 -20.78
CA ALA A 90 -18.04 -11.88 -20.78
C ALA A 90 -19.22 -12.77 -20.34
N PRO A 91 -19.51 -13.89 -21.05
CA PRO A 91 -20.57 -14.80 -20.67
C PRO A 91 -20.38 -15.38 -19.26
N GLY A 92 -21.44 -15.39 -18.46
CA GLY A 92 -21.38 -15.96 -17.12
C GLY A 92 -22.54 -15.51 -16.21
N PRO A 93 -22.57 -16.02 -14.98
CA PRO A 93 -23.63 -15.72 -14.03
C PRO A 93 -23.50 -14.35 -13.35
N VAL A 94 -22.31 -13.76 -13.37
CA VAL A 94 -22.04 -12.51 -12.66
C VAL A 94 -22.57 -11.34 -13.47
N LYS A 95 -23.46 -10.57 -12.84
CA LYS A 95 -24.03 -9.33 -13.42
C LYS A 95 -23.30 -8.12 -12.85
N PRO A 96 -23.27 -6.98 -13.55
CA PRO A 96 -22.66 -5.74 -13.08
C PRO A 96 -23.52 -5.02 -12.02
N THR A 97 -23.84 -5.72 -10.94
CA THR A 97 -24.59 -5.22 -9.78
C THR A 97 -23.94 -5.66 -8.48
N TRP A 98 -24.08 -4.85 -7.43
CA TRP A 98 -23.52 -5.17 -6.13
C TRP A 98 -24.05 -6.49 -5.56
N GLU A 99 -25.35 -6.78 -5.73
CA GLU A 99 -25.99 -8.00 -5.28
C GLU A 99 -25.40 -9.22 -5.96
N SER A 100 -25.21 -9.16 -7.28
CA SER A 100 -24.64 -10.26 -8.04
C SER A 100 -23.18 -10.48 -7.69
N LEU A 101 -22.39 -9.42 -7.51
CA LEU A 101 -21.01 -9.51 -7.06
C LEU A 101 -20.94 -10.18 -5.68
N GLN A 102 -21.75 -9.73 -4.72
CA GLN A 102 -21.79 -10.31 -3.37
C GLN A 102 -22.15 -11.80 -3.36
N GLN A 103 -23.07 -12.20 -4.23
CA GLN A 103 -23.51 -13.61 -4.33
C GLN A 103 -22.47 -14.53 -4.98
N ASN A 104 -21.66 -14.01 -5.89
CA ASN A 104 -20.76 -14.80 -6.74
C ASN A 104 -19.28 -14.68 -6.36
N TYR A 105 -18.90 -13.72 -5.55
CA TYR A 105 -17.53 -13.49 -5.14
C TYR A 105 -17.20 -14.26 -3.86
N GLN A 106 -16.01 -14.83 -3.84
CA GLN A 106 -15.38 -15.37 -2.64
C GLN A 106 -13.88 -15.08 -2.71
N VAL A 107 -13.28 -14.78 -1.55
CA VAL A 107 -11.83 -14.66 -1.48
C VAL A 107 -11.20 -15.98 -1.89
N PRO A 108 -10.27 -15.99 -2.86
CA PRO A 108 -9.61 -17.19 -3.33
C PRO A 108 -9.02 -18.02 -2.19
N ALA A 109 -9.28 -19.34 -2.20
CA ALA A 109 -8.80 -20.23 -1.15
C ALA A 109 -7.26 -20.21 -1.07
N TRP A 110 -6.59 -20.18 -2.21
CA TRP A 110 -5.13 -20.11 -2.29
C TRP A 110 -4.57 -18.82 -1.62
N PHE A 111 -5.30 -17.70 -1.72
CA PHE A 111 -4.85 -16.41 -1.15
C PHE A 111 -4.83 -16.43 0.37
N LYS A 112 -5.81 -17.10 1.00
CA LYS A 112 -5.90 -17.20 2.47
C LYS A 112 -4.64 -17.81 3.09
N GLY A 113 -4.01 -18.76 2.36
CA GLY A 113 -2.78 -19.43 2.79
C GLY A 113 -1.49 -18.77 2.32
N ALA A 114 -1.53 -17.90 1.33
CA ALA A 114 -0.35 -17.37 0.64
C ALA A 114 0.58 -16.53 1.54
N LYS A 115 0.04 -15.64 2.35
CA LYS A 115 0.70 -14.83 3.40
C LYS A 115 1.85 -13.92 2.95
N PHE A 116 2.54 -14.20 1.84
CA PHE A 116 3.65 -13.41 1.34
C PHE A 116 3.63 -13.33 -0.19
N GLY A 117 3.67 -12.11 -0.72
CA GLY A 117 3.77 -11.81 -2.15
C GLY A 117 4.82 -10.75 -2.43
N ILE A 118 5.24 -10.67 -3.69
CA ILE A 118 6.17 -9.63 -4.18
C ILE A 118 5.41 -8.69 -5.10
N PHE A 119 5.55 -7.40 -4.84
CA PHE A 119 5.12 -6.29 -5.67
C PHE A 119 6.32 -5.71 -6.41
N MET A 120 6.11 -5.04 -7.54
CA MET A 120 7.20 -4.38 -8.25
C MET A 120 6.74 -3.05 -8.82
N HIS A 121 7.44 -1.99 -8.45
CA HIS A 121 7.37 -0.70 -9.13
C HIS A 121 8.55 -0.60 -10.09
N PHE A 122 8.26 -0.85 -11.37
CA PHE A 122 9.23 -0.85 -12.46
C PHE A 122 8.65 -0.10 -13.65
N GLY A 123 9.27 0.98 -14.09
CA GLY A 123 8.75 1.84 -15.12
C GLY A 123 9.72 2.96 -15.53
N ILE A 124 9.22 3.92 -16.31
CA ILE A 124 9.99 5.04 -16.88
C ILE A 124 10.63 5.88 -15.75
N PHE A 125 9.94 6.06 -14.61
CA PHE A 125 10.44 6.80 -13.45
C PHE A 125 11.78 6.26 -12.91
N SER A 126 12.12 5.01 -13.21
CA SER A 126 13.43 4.43 -12.83
C SER A 126 14.59 4.97 -13.68
N VAL A 127 14.32 5.67 -14.79
CA VAL A 127 15.37 6.24 -15.67
C VAL A 127 16.04 7.45 -15.03
N PRO A 128 15.31 8.51 -14.61
CA PRO A 128 15.93 9.61 -13.88
C PRO A 128 16.42 9.17 -12.48
N ALA A 129 15.83 8.13 -11.90
CA ALA A 129 16.20 7.57 -10.62
C ALA A 129 16.37 8.64 -9.51
N HIS A 130 15.49 9.63 -9.48
CA HIS A 130 15.54 10.78 -8.57
C HIS A 130 14.17 11.04 -7.91
N GLY A 131 14.18 11.48 -6.65
CA GLY A 131 12.95 11.77 -5.90
C GLY A 131 12.22 10.48 -5.52
N ASN A 132 11.21 10.11 -6.29
CA ASN A 132 10.48 8.86 -6.17
C ASN A 132 9.77 8.48 -7.49
N GLU A 133 8.89 7.48 -7.47
CA GLU A 133 8.09 7.00 -8.60
C GLU A 133 7.10 8.04 -9.15
N TRP A 134 6.83 9.12 -8.43
CA TRP A 134 5.99 10.25 -8.85
C TRP A 134 6.78 11.36 -9.56
N TYR A 135 7.95 11.04 -10.10
CA TYR A 135 8.83 11.97 -10.78
C TYR A 135 8.11 12.84 -11.82
N GLU A 136 7.26 12.24 -12.67
CA GLU A 136 6.47 12.95 -13.66
C GLU A 136 5.59 14.04 -13.03
N LYS A 137 4.85 13.70 -11.97
CA LYS A 137 4.01 14.64 -11.23
C LYS A 137 4.81 15.83 -10.73
N PHE A 138 5.95 15.57 -10.09
CA PHE A 138 6.78 16.64 -9.51
C PHE A 138 7.51 17.46 -10.56
N LEU A 139 7.79 16.87 -11.72
CA LEU A 139 8.33 17.60 -12.85
C LEU A 139 7.37 18.68 -13.36
N TYR A 140 6.08 18.37 -13.47
CA TYR A 140 5.10 19.25 -14.08
C TYR A 140 4.24 20.03 -13.06
N ALA A 141 3.83 19.41 -11.99
CA ALA A 141 2.97 20.06 -11.01
C ALA A 141 3.72 20.99 -10.05
N GLY A 142 5.06 20.87 -9.97
CA GLY A 142 5.82 21.55 -8.92
C GLY A 142 5.51 20.98 -7.53
N GLY A 143 6.07 21.60 -6.50
CA GLY A 143 5.78 21.22 -5.13
C GLY A 143 4.60 21.99 -4.59
N ASP A 144 3.47 21.34 -4.41
CA ASP A 144 2.39 21.88 -3.59
C ASP A 144 2.56 21.36 -2.14
N ASP A 145 2.58 22.24 -1.16
CA ASP A 145 2.61 21.91 0.27
C ASP A 145 1.46 20.95 0.68
N SER A 146 0.37 20.91 -0.08
CA SER A 146 -0.74 19.99 0.16
C SER A 146 -0.34 18.53 -0.05
N VAL A 147 0.50 18.23 -1.05
CA VAL A 147 1.02 16.90 -1.34
C VAL A 147 1.99 16.45 -0.23
N LEU A 148 2.80 17.37 0.29
CA LEU A 148 3.68 17.10 1.43
C LEU A 148 2.91 16.71 2.69
N LYS A 149 1.73 17.29 2.91
CA LYS A 149 0.86 16.97 4.05
C LYS A 149 0.19 15.60 3.90
N VAL A 150 -0.22 15.24 2.69
CA VAL A 150 -0.82 13.93 2.38
C VAL A 150 0.20 12.79 2.54
N LEU A 151 1.46 13.02 2.16
CA LEU A 151 2.54 12.03 2.30
C LEU A 151 3.13 11.94 3.73
N GLY A 152 2.50 12.61 4.71
CA GLY A 152 2.84 12.47 6.12
C GLY A 152 4.16 13.11 6.56
N GLY A 153 4.72 14.02 5.78
CA GLY A 153 5.94 14.76 6.13
C GLY A 153 7.20 13.88 6.21
N ASN A 154 7.18 12.68 5.67
CA ASN A 154 8.31 11.75 5.64
C ASN A 154 9.32 12.11 4.54
N ASP A 155 10.50 11.48 4.59
CA ASP A 155 11.60 11.66 3.63
C ASP A 155 11.20 11.45 2.15
N MET A 156 10.05 10.82 1.87
CA MET A 156 9.47 10.70 0.52
C MET A 156 9.11 12.05 -0.11
N ALA A 157 8.98 13.09 0.71
CA ALA A 157 8.69 14.46 0.27
C ALA A 157 9.93 15.25 -0.21
N ARG A 158 11.13 14.68 -0.10
CA ARG A 158 12.34 15.35 -0.58
C ARG A 158 12.28 15.49 -2.10
N GLY A 159 12.31 16.71 -2.58
CA GLY A 159 12.26 17.04 -4.01
C GLY A 159 10.93 17.63 -4.49
N ILE A 160 9.94 17.79 -3.63
CA ILE A 160 8.60 18.28 -4.00
C ILE A 160 8.46 19.80 -3.95
N ASN A 161 9.36 20.53 -3.29
CA ASN A 161 9.30 21.99 -3.24
C ASN A 161 9.89 22.64 -4.51
N ASP A 162 9.43 23.84 -4.85
CA ASP A 162 9.98 24.63 -5.98
C ASP A 162 11.33 25.28 -5.67
N GLY A 163 11.96 24.89 -4.58
CA GLY A 163 13.31 25.33 -4.22
C GLY A 163 14.38 24.74 -5.15
N PRO A 164 15.65 25.12 -4.93
CA PRO A 164 16.78 24.64 -5.73
C PRO A 164 16.94 23.10 -5.68
N ASP A 165 16.33 22.44 -4.69
CA ASP A 165 16.37 20.99 -4.52
C ASP A 165 15.10 20.29 -5.07
N SER A 166 14.21 20.99 -5.77
CA SER A 166 13.01 20.41 -6.36
C SER A 166 13.33 19.44 -7.51
N THR A 167 12.44 18.49 -7.75
CA THR A 167 12.54 17.57 -8.91
C THR A 167 12.66 18.35 -10.22
N ARG A 168 11.92 19.44 -10.39
CA ARG A 168 12.01 20.31 -11.58
C ARG A 168 13.37 21.00 -11.69
N ALA A 169 13.92 21.53 -10.61
CA ALA A 169 15.24 22.17 -10.64
C ALA A 169 16.33 21.15 -10.95
N TRP A 170 16.28 19.99 -10.29
CA TRP A 170 17.19 18.87 -10.56
C TRP A 170 17.10 18.41 -12.04
N HIS A 171 15.87 18.22 -12.56
CA HIS A 171 15.63 17.84 -13.94
C HIS A 171 16.24 18.87 -14.91
N THR A 172 15.97 20.16 -14.68
CA THR A 172 16.48 21.25 -15.51
C THR A 172 18.00 21.26 -15.57
N GLN A 173 18.65 20.98 -14.43
CA GLN A 173 20.12 20.92 -14.35
C GLN A 173 20.71 19.73 -15.13
N HIS A 174 20.03 18.57 -15.12
CA HIS A 174 20.58 17.31 -15.66
C HIS A 174 20.15 17.02 -17.10
N PHE A 175 18.96 17.44 -17.50
CA PHE A 175 18.35 17.13 -18.79
C PHE A 175 17.92 18.36 -19.59
N GLY A 176 17.92 19.52 -18.97
CA GLY A 176 17.36 20.76 -19.54
C GLY A 176 15.92 21.00 -19.08
N PRO A 177 15.37 22.18 -19.41
CA PRO A 177 14.03 22.52 -18.98
C PRO A 177 12.95 21.72 -19.71
N PRO A 178 11.74 21.54 -19.09
CA PRO A 178 10.69 20.64 -19.60
C PRO A 178 10.19 20.93 -21.02
N GLU A 179 10.31 22.17 -21.50
CA GLU A 179 9.97 22.52 -22.89
C GLU A 179 10.99 22.00 -23.92
N LYS A 180 12.16 21.51 -23.48
CA LYS A 180 13.19 20.91 -24.35
C LYS A 180 13.34 19.42 -24.13
N PHE A 181 13.18 18.98 -22.90
CA PHE A 181 13.25 17.59 -22.50
C PHE A 181 12.16 17.32 -21.47
N GLY A 182 11.07 16.67 -21.88
CA GLY A 182 9.95 16.33 -20.99
C GLY A 182 10.01 14.88 -20.52
N TYR A 183 9.01 14.47 -19.75
CA TYR A 183 8.96 13.11 -19.19
C TYR A 183 8.96 12.03 -20.29
N LYS A 184 8.23 12.24 -21.37
CA LYS A 184 8.21 11.33 -22.55
C LYS A 184 9.58 11.00 -23.11
N ASP A 185 10.55 11.91 -22.95
CA ASP A 185 11.90 11.76 -23.51
C ASP A 185 12.74 10.73 -22.73
N PHE A 186 12.28 10.31 -21.55
CA PHE A 186 12.84 9.16 -20.84
C PHE A 186 12.40 7.80 -21.44
N ILE A 187 11.30 7.74 -22.20
CA ILE A 187 10.80 6.47 -22.76
C ILE A 187 11.88 5.74 -23.58
N PRO A 188 12.59 6.37 -24.54
CA PRO A 188 13.63 5.68 -25.30
C PRO A 188 14.88 5.33 -24.47
N MET A 189 15.04 5.91 -23.28
CA MET A 189 16.12 5.61 -22.34
C MET A 189 15.80 4.43 -21.43
N PHE A 190 14.52 4.11 -21.25
CA PHE A 190 14.05 2.94 -20.51
C PHE A 190 14.20 1.69 -21.38
N LYS A 191 15.31 0.97 -21.24
CA LYS A 191 15.67 -0.13 -22.14
C LYS A 191 15.50 -1.52 -21.55
N ALA A 192 15.58 -1.66 -20.23
CA ALA A 192 15.48 -2.95 -19.53
C ALA A 192 16.38 -4.04 -20.15
N GLU A 193 17.60 -3.68 -20.59
CA GLU A 193 18.51 -4.55 -21.33
C GLU A 193 18.99 -5.76 -20.53
N HIS A 194 18.94 -5.66 -19.20
CA HIS A 194 19.30 -6.75 -18.28
C HIS A 194 18.07 -7.38 -17.60
N PHE A 195 16.85 -7.07 -18.08
CA PHE A 195 15.66 -7.68 -17.56
C PHE A 195 15.63 -9.18 -17.87
N ASP A 196 15.64 -9.99 -16.82
CA ASP A 196 15.53 -11.45 -16.86
C ASP A 196 14.33 -11.90 -16.02
N ALA A 197 13.21 -12.17 -16.69
CA ALA A 197 11.97 -12.57 -16.04
C ALA A 197 12.09 -13.89 -15.26
N ASP A 198 12.86 -14.85 -15.77
CA ASP A 198 13.07 -16.15 -15.09
C ASP A 198 14.00 -15.99 -13.88
N GLY A 199 15.03 -15.18 -14.01
CA GLY A 199 15.91 -14.79 -12.89
C GLY A 199 15.15 -14.08 -11.78
N TRP A 200 14.26 -13.15 -12.11
CA TRP A 200 13.40 -12.48 -11.14
C TRP A 200 12.45 -13.48 -10.45
N ALA A 201 11.75 -14.32 -11.22
CA ALA A 201 10.84 -15.31 -10.65
C ALA A 201 11.58 -16.32 -9.76
N THR A 202 12.80 -16.71 -10.13
CA THR A 202 13.69 -17.56 -9.30
C THR A 202 14.01 -16.88 -7.96
N LEU A 203 14.41 -15.61 -8.00
CA LEU A 203 14.71 -14.81 -6.80
C LEU A 203 13.49 -14.74 -5.88
N PHE A 204 12.32 -14.41 -6.43
CA PHE A 204 11.07 -14.26 -5.65
C PHE A 204 10.61 -15.60 -5.05
N LYS A 205 10.74 -16.69 -5.80
CA LYS A 205 10.46 -18.04 -5.27
C LYS A 205 11.39 -18.39 -4.12
N ARG A 206 12.69 -18.11 -4.27
CA ARG A 206 13.69 -18.32 -3.21
C ARG A 206 13.47 -17.40 -2.00
N ALA A 207 12.86 -16.22 -2.19
CA ALA A 207 12.44 -15.35 -1.10
C ALA A 207 11.23 -15.90 -0.34
N GLY A 208 10.55 -16.95 -0.85
CA GLY A 208 9.37 -17.56 -0.23
C GLY A 208 8.04 -17.02 -0.75
N ALA A 209 8.02 -16.15 -1.77
CA ALA A 209 6.80 -15.60 -2.32
C ALA A 209 5.86 -16.68 -2.89
N GLN A 210 4.56 -16.51 -2.67
CA GLN A 210 3.52 -17.37 -3.20
C GLN A 210 2.84 -16.75 -4.44
N TYR A 211 2.93 -15.45 -4.58
CA TYR A 211 2.43 -14.70 -5.75
C TYR A 211 3.33 -13.51 -6.04
N VAL A 212 3.27 -13.06 -7.29
CA VAL A 212 4.05 -11.93 -7.80
C VAL A 212 3.11 -10.98 -8.51
N MET A 213 3.20 -9.69 -8.23
CA MET A 213 2.33 -8.63 -8.73
C MET A 213 3.15 -7.52 -9.38
N PRO A 214 3.54 -7.63 -10.67
CA PRO A 214 4.18 -6.53 -11.37
C PRO A 214 3.24 -5.36 -11.59
N GLY A 215 3.77 -4.14 -11.50
CA GLY A 215 3.11 -2.94 -12.00
C GLY A 215 2.96 -3.02 -13.51
N ALA A 216 1.73 -3.31 -13.97
CA ALA A 216 1.46 -3.33 -15.41
C ALA A 216 1.36 -1.91 -15.99
N GLN A 217 0.86 -0.97 -15.18
CA GLN A 217 0.77 0.44 -15.50
C GLN A 217 0.82 1.24 -14.21
N HIS A 218 1.69 2.24 -14.16
CA HIS A 218 1.74 3.23 -13.08
C HIS A 218 0.96 4.49 -13.48
N HIS A 219 0.98 5.55 -12.67
CA HIS A 219 0.21 6.79 -12.89
C HIS A 219 0.60 7.50 -14.20
N GLU A 220 1.84 7.35 -14.68
CA GLU A 220 2.34 7.95 -15.92
C GLU A 220 1.79 7.32 -17.20
N ASN A 221 0.86 6.37 -17.08
CA ASN A 221 0.09 5.82 -18.20
C ASN A 221 0.85 4.98 -19.24
N PHE A 222 2.09 4.57 -18.94
CA PHE A 222 2.86 3.70 -19.79
C PHE A 222 2.53 2.22 -19.53
N ALA A 223 2.09 1.51 -20.57
CA ALA A 223 1.71 0.10 -20.47
C ALA A 223 2.95 -0.81 -20.57
N MET A 224 3.21 -1.60 -19.51
CA MET A 224 4.36 -2.52 -19.45
C MET A 224 4.12 -3.85 -20.20
N TRP A 225 3.15 -3.89 -21.11
CA TRP A 225 2.78 -5.08 -21.91
C TRP A 225 2.57 -4.73 -23.39
N ASP A 226 2.46 -5.76 -24.24
CA ASP A 226 2.10 -5.61 -25.66
C ASP A 226 0.63 -5.22 -25.80
N SER A 227 0.33 -3.92 -25.63
CA SER A 227 -1.02 -3.38 -25.73
C SER A 227 -1.42 -3.06 -27.16
N LYS A 228 -2.69 -3.35 -27.51
CA LYS A 228 -3.35 -2.90 -28.72
C LYS A 228 -4.26 -1.69 -28.47
N VAL A 229 -4.52 -1.37 -27.20
CA VAL A 229 -5.38 -0.27 -26.78
C VAL A 229 -4.64 1.06 -26.75
N THR A 230 -3.34 1.03 -26.46
CA THR A 230 -2.49 2.23 -26.44
C THR A 230 -1.19 2.04 -27.21
N PRO A 231 -0.71 3.07 -27.95
CA PRO A 231 0.60 3.03 -28.55
C PRO A 231 1.75 3.25 -27.56
N PHE A 232 1.44 3.78 -26.36
CA PHE A 232 2.41 4.05 -25.30
C PHE A 232 2.64 2.80 -24.46
N ASN A 233 3.39 1.84 -25.01
CA ASN A 233 3.61 0.54 -24.38
C ASN A 233 5.03 0.01 -24.59
N SER A 234 5.45 -0.88 -23.71
CA SER A 234 6.81 -1.42 -23.63
C SER A 234 7.20 -2.30 -24.84
N MET A 235 6.23 -2.80 -25.61
CA MET A 235 6.51 -3.55 -26.85
C MET A 235 6.84 -2.62 -28.02
N GLN A 236 6.20 -1.45 -28.08
CA GLN A 236 6.40 -0.49 -29.17
C GLN A 236 7.44 0.58 -28.86
N MET A 237 7.66 0.88 -27.58
CA MET A 237 8.57 1.91 -27.11
C MET A 237 9.49 1.36 -26.01
N GLY A 238 10.53 2.12 -25.67
CA GLY A 238 11.43 1.76 -24.58
C GLY A 238 12.05 0.37 -24.76
N PRO A 239 11.73 -0.62 -23.89
CA PRO A 239 12.36 -1.95 -23.88
C PRO A 239 12.16 -2.79 -25.13
N LYS A 240 11.11 -2.53 -25.92
CA LYS A 240 10.69 -3.36 -27.06
C LYS A 240 10.36 -4.80 -26.65
N ARG A 241 9.77 -4.97 -25.46
CA ARG A 241 9.45 -6.27 -24.85
C ARG A 241 8.06 -6.23 -24.20
N ASP A 242 7.40 -7.40 -24.19
CA ASP A 242 6.19 -7.63 -23.38
C ASP A 242 6.59 -8.04 -21.95
N VAL A 243 6.92 -7.04 -21.12
CA VAL A 243 7.45 -7.27 -19.76
C VAL A 243 6.47 -8.08 -18.91
N ILE A 244 5.18 -7.74 -18.96
CA ILE A 244 4.14 -8.47 -18.20
C ILE A 244 3.97 -9.90 -18.73
N GLY A 245 3.98 -10.09 -20.05
CA GLY A 245 3.87 -11.42 -20.67
C GLY A 245 5.04 -12.33 -20.29
N GLU A 246 6.27 -11.83 -20.34
CA GLU A 246 7.45 -12.58 -19.94
C GLU A 246 7.40 -12.96 -18.44
N LEU A 247 7.00 -12.03 -17.57
CA LEU A 247 6.81 -12.31 -16.14
C LEU A 247 5.66 -13.30 -15.90
N ALA A 248 4.56 -13.20 -16.63
CA ALA A 248 3.44 -14.13 -16.51
C ALA A 248 3.86 -15.59 -16.78
N VAL A 249 4.70 -15.80 -17.78
CA VAL A 249 5.27 -17.13 -18.11
C VAL A 249 6.21 -17.58 -16.98
N ALA A 250 7.16 -16.74 -16.59
CA ALA A 250 8.18 -17.08 -15.60
C ALA A 250 7.57 -17.36 -14.21
N VAL A 251 6.68 -16.49 -13.71
CA VAL A 251 6.02 -16.65 -12.42
C VAL A 251 5.26 -17.98 -12.33
N ARG A 252 4.51 -18.33 -13.37
CA ARG A 252 3.77 -19.61 -13.43
C ARG A 252 4.68 -20.82 -13.52
N LYS A 253 5.78 -20.72 -14.31
CA LYS A 253 6.80 -21.78 -14.38
C LYS A 253 7.38 -22.13 -13.02
N HIS A 254 7.54 -21.13 -12.15
CA HIS A 254 8.02 -21.32 -10.77
C HIS A 254 6.90 -21.64 -9.75
N GLY A 255 5.68 -21.94 -10.23
CA GLY A 255 4.55 -22.38 -9.37
C GLY A 255 3.96 -21.28 -8.49
N MET A 256 4.19 -20.01 -8.84
CA MET A 256 3.59 -18.85 -8.14
C MET A 256 2.34 -18.36 -8.88
N LYS A 257 1.46 -17.67 -8.15
CA LYS A 257 0.30 -16.99 -8.71
C LYS A 257 0.71 -15.65 -9.32
N LEU A 258 0.03 -15.25 -10.39
CA LEU A 258 0.28 -13.97 -11.07
C LEU A 258 -0.76 -12.94 -10.65
N GLY A 259 -0.33 -11.82 -10.11
CA GLY A 259 -1.10 -10.57 -10.07
C GLY A 259 -0.65 -9.60 -11.16
N VAL A 260 -1.42 -8.55 -11.36
CA VAL A 260 -1.01 -7.36 -12.12
C VAL A 260 -1.55 -6.12 -11.42
N ALA A 261 -0.77 -5.04 -11.37
CA ALA A 261 -1.21 -3.78 -10.77
C ALA A 261 -1.44 -2.72 -11.85
N ASN A 262 -2.56 -2.02 -11.75
CA ASN A 262 -2.93 -0.93 -12.65
C ASN A 262 -3.31 0.32 -11.84
N HIS A 263 -2.45 1.32 -11.84
CA HIS A 263 -2.65 2.62 -11.19
C HIS A 263 -3.20 3.68 -12.16
N GLY A 264 -3.53 3.28 -13.38
CA GLY A 264 -3.81 4.18 -14.49
C GLY A 264 -5.09 5.01 -14.36
N ILE A 265 -6.02 4.67 -13.45
CA ILE A 265 -7.25 5.46 -13.25
C ILE A 265 -6.95 6.88 -12.76
N GLU A 266 -5.85 7.08 -12.05
CA GLU A 266 -5.47 8.39 -11.54
C GLU A 266 -4.76 9.28 -12.59
N ASN A 267 -4.33 8.72 -13.73
CA ASN A 267 -3.53 9.46 -14.72
C ASN A 267 -4.20 10.76 -15.17
N PHE A 268 -5.54 10.78 -15.35
CA PHE A 268 -6.27 11.96 -15.81
C PHE A 268 -6.09 13.17 -14.88
N GLU A 269 -5.87 12.94 -13.59
CA GLU A 269 -5.68 13.98 -12.56
C GLU A 269 -4.29 13.96 -11.91
N PHE A 270 -3.44 13.07 -12.36
CA PHE A 270 -2.12 12.87 -11.73
C PHE A 270 -1.26 14.14 -11.80
N ILE A 271 -1.25 14.80 -12.95
CA ILE A 271 -0.58 16.09 -13.14
C ILE A 271 -1.59 17.21 -12.89
N ASN A 272 -1.41 17.95 -11.81
CA ASN A 272 -2.31 19.03 -11.39
C ASN A 272 -1.51 20.25 -10.91
N PRO A 273 -0.88 21.02 -11.83
CA PRO A 273 -0.10 22.19 -11.49
C PRO A 273 -0.98 23.37 -11.04
N PRO A 274 -0.44 24.29 -10.21
CA PRO A 274 -1.06 25.58 -9.99
C PRO A 274 -1.33 26.33 -11.31
N LEU A 275 -2.42 27.10 -11.37
CA LEU A 275 -2.87 27.76 -12.61
C LEU A 275 -1.77 28.61 -13.26
N GLU A 276 -1.02 29.38 -12.49
CA GLU A 276 0.08 30.21 -13.00
C GLU A 276 1.17 29.37 -13.69
N LEU A 277 1.51 28.23 -13.10
CA LEU A 277 2.47 27.29 -13.68
C LEU A 277 1.92 26.62 -14.93
N ALA A 278 0.64 26.24 -14.92
CA ALA A 278 -0.04 25.69 -16.08
C ALA A 278 -0.02 26.62 -17.28
N GLU A 279 -0.37 27.90 -17.08
CA GLU A 279 -0.34 28.93 -18.12
C GLU A 279 1.08 29.19 -18.66
N LYS A 280 2.08 29.21 -17.74
CA LYS A 280 3.48 29.32 -18.14
C LYS A 280 3.91 28.15 -19.01
N MET A 281 3.67 26.91 -18.58
CA MET A 281 4.02 25.71 -19.35
C MET A 281 3.32 25.67 -20.71
N LYS A 282 2.08 26.14 -20.79
CA LYS A 282 1.34 26.25 -22.06
C LYS A 282 1.99 27.27 -23.00
N ALA A 283 2.38 28.43 -22.49
CA ALA A 283 3.08 29.47 -23.28
C ALA A 283 4.47 28.99 -23.76
N GLU A 284 5.16 28.22 -22.94
CA GLU A 284 6.46 27.59 -23.24
C GLU A 284 6.34 26.34 -24.13
N LYS A 285 5.12 25.89 -24.45
CA LYS A 285 4.82 24.71 -25.27
C LYS A 285 5.44 23.42 -24.71
N VAL A 286 5.37 23.28 -23.40
CA VAL A 286 5.78 22.03 -22.74
C VAL A 286 4.97 20.87 -23.32
N ASP A 287 5.54 19.70 -23.37
CA ASP A 287 5.01 18.50 -24.03
C ASP A 287 3.65 17.99 -23.49
N LEU A 288 3.24 18.40 -22.29
CA LEU A 288 1.87 18.22 -21.78
C LEU A 288 0.78 18.76 -22.72
N TYR A 289 1.12 19.76 -23.54
CA TYR A 289 0.21 20.41 -24.50
C TYR A 289 0.45 19.96 -25.95
N ASP A 290 1.36 19.01 -26.21
CA ASP A 290 1.57 18.43 -27.52
C ASP A 290 0.45 17.44 -27.85
N PRO A 291 -0.38 17.68 -28.89
CA PRO A 291 -1.48 16.77 -29.26
C PRO A 291 -1.03 15.33 -29.52
N LYS A 292 0.23 15.13 -29.90
CA LYS A 292 0.82 13.80 -30.14
C LYS A 292 0.89 12.94 -28.87
N TRP A 293 0.98 13.60 -27.72
CA TRP A 293 1.09 12.97 -26.40
C TRP A 293 -0.18 13.15 -25.56
N ALA A 294 -1.27 13.66 -26.16
CA ALA A 294 -2.50 13.96 -25.43
C ALA A 294 -3.06 12.75 -24.66
N ASP A 295 -3.08 11.57 -25.29
CA ASP A 295 -3.57 10.33 -24.66
C ASP A 295 -2.54 9.66 -23.74
N PHE A 296 -1.31 10.16 -23.69
CA PHE A 296 -0.30 9.74 -22.71
C PHE A 296 -0.48 10.52 -21.42
N TYR A 297 -0.43 11.84 -21.49
CA TYR A 297 -0.54 12.70 -20.32
C TYR A 297 -1.97 12.92 -19.83
N ASN A 298 -2.97 12.83 -20.72
CA ASN A 298 -4.39 13.12 -20.44
C ASN A 298 -4.60 14.46 -19.69
N TYR A 299 -3.79 15.47 -20.01
CA TYR A 299 -3.74 16.72 -19.27
C TYR A 299 -4.36 17.92 -20.00
N ALA A 300 -4.03 18.13 -21.27
CA ALA A 300 -4.35 19.37 -21.98
C ALA A 300 -5.86 19.53 -22.31
N ASP A 301 -6.60 18.44 -22.49
CA ASP A 301 -8.04 18.42 -22.75
C ASP A 301 -8.79 17.84 -21.53
N ARG A 302 -9.50 18.70 -20.81
CA ARG A 302 -10.30 18.36 -19.63
C ARG A 302 -11.79 18.26 -19.92
N SER A 303 -12.18 18.19 -21.20
CA SER A 303 -13.57 18.06 -21.60
C SER A 303 -14.20 16.73 -21.17
N ASN A 304 -15.53 16.72 -21.05
CA ASN A 304 -16.27 15.47 -20.82
C ASN A 304 -16.02 14.41 -21.90
N ALA A 305 -15.72 14.85 -23.13
CA ALA A 305 -15.37 13.94 -24.23
C ALA A 305 -14.01 13.27 -24.00
N ALA A 306 -13.01 14.03 -23.55
CA ALA A 306 -11.69 13.48 -23.18
C ALA A 306 -11.81 12.52 -22.00
N MET A 307 -12.55 12.89 -20.96
CA MET A 307 -12.79 12.02 -19.81
C MET A 307 -13.47 10.70 -20.23
N LYS A 308 -14.49 10.74 -21.07
CA LYS A 308 -15.13 9.51 -21.57
C LYS A 308 -14.15 8.61 -22.33
N ARG A 309 -13.35 9.20 -23.24
CA ARG A 309 -12.32 8.42 -23.95
C ARG A 309 -11.32 7.80 -22.99
N PHE A 310 -10.86 8.55 -22.00
CA PHE A 310 -9.95 8.06 -20.97
C PHE A 310 -10.54 6.88 -20.18
N LEU A 311 -11.78 6.98 -19.72
CA LEU A 311 -12.46 5.92 -18.96
C LEU A 311 -12.66 4.64 -19.79
N VAL A 312 -13.08 4.78 -21.07
CA VAL A 312 -13.18 3.64 -21.98
C VAL A 312 -11.81 3.01 -22.23
N ASN A 313 -10.78 3.83 -22.45
CA ASN A 313 -9.43 3.35 -22.66
C ASN A 313 -8.89 2.62 -21.42
N TRP A 314 -9.10 3.16 -20.21
CA TRP A 314 -8.74 2.50 -18.96
C TRP A 314 -9.45 1.15 -18.81
N TYR A 315 -10.75 1.09 -19.11
CA TYR A 315 -11.51 -0.16 -19.07
C TYR A 315 -10.92 -1.20 -20.04
N GLU A 316 -10.76 -0.85 -21.30
CA GLU A 316 -10.24 -1.75 -22.34
C GLU A 316 -8.81 -2.24 -22.04
N ARG A 317 -7.95 -1.42 -21.47
CA ARG A 317 -6.62 -1.85 -20.98
C ARG A 317 -6.73 -2.95 -19.92
N ASN A 318 -7.67 -2.83 -18.98
CA ASN A 318 -7.89 -3.87 -17.98
C ASN A 318 -8.46 -5.15 -18.61
N ILE A 319 -9.38 -5.04 -19.58
CA ILE A 319 -9.88 -6.18 -20.35
C ILE A 319 -8.73 -6.89 -21.08
N GLU A 320 -7.85 -6.13 -21.71
CA GLU A 320 -6.68 -6.68 -22.38
C GLU A 320 -5.75 -7.44 -21.42
N LEU A 321 -5.48 -6.89 -20.23
CA LEU A 321 -4.70 -7.57 -19.19
C LEU A 321 -5.40 -8.86 -18.72
N ILE A 322 -6.70 -8.81 -18.51
CA ILE A 322 -7.54 -9.95 -18.10
C ILE A 322 -7.44 -11.07 -19.13
N ASP A 323 -7.73 -10.78 -20.39
CA ASP A 323 -7.84 -11.79 -21.43
C ASP A 323 -6.48 -12.36 -21.87
N LYS A 324 -5.46 -11.47 -21.92
CA LYS A 324 -4.14 -11.85 -22.42
C LYS A 324 -3.34 -12.64 -21.40
N TYR A 325 -3.38 -12.23 -20.13
CA TYR A 325 -2.52 -12.81 -19.09
C TYR A 325 -3.28 -13.62 -18.04
N GLN A 326 -4.60 -13.56 -18.00
CA GLN A 326 -5.43 -14.32 -17.05
C GLN A 326 -4.90 -14.24 -15.61
N PRO A 327 -4.73 -13.02 -15.05
CA PRO A 327 -4.16 -12.85 -13.72
C PRO A 327 -5.01 -13.49 -12.64
N ASP A 328 -4.38 -13.95 -11.56
CA ASP A 328 -5.06 -14.47 -10.37
C ASP A 328 -5.48 -13.34 -9.41
N LEU A 329 -4.80 -12.17 -9.48
CA LEU A 329 -5.14 -10.92 -8.79
C LEU A 329 -4.99 -9.72 -9.75
N ILE A 330 -5.85 -8.72 -9.57
CA ILE A 330 -5.66 -7.38 -10.15
C ILE A 330 -5.66 -6.38 -9.00
N TYR A 331 -4.59 -5.62 -8.90
CA TYR A 331 -4.45 -4.56 -7.90
C TYR A 331 -4.81 -3.21 -8.50
N PHE A 332 -5.61 -2.46 -7.77
CA PHE A 332 -5.86 -1.05 -8.04
C PHE A 332 -5.47 -0.21 -6.83
N ASP A 333 -4.74 0.85 -7.10
CA ASP A 333 -4.41 1.88 -6.14
C ASP A 333 -5.59 2.84 -5.89
N ASN A 334 -5.35 4.02 -5.36
CA ASN A 334 -6.36 5.05 -5.16
C ASN A 334 -7.13 5.38 -6.45
N GLY A 335 -8.19 6.16 -6.33
CA GLY A 335 -9.04 6.55 -7.47
C GLY A 335 -10.15 5.57 -7.80
N VAL A 336 -9.92 4.27 -7.69
CA VAL A 336 -10.97 3.25 -7.90
C VAL A 336 -12.03 3.26 -6.78
N ASP A 337 -11.71 3.79 -5.61
CA ASP A 337 -12.66 3.98 -4.50
C ASP A 337 -13.72 5.05 -4.76
N GLN A 338 -13.56 5.90 -5.77
CA GLN A 338 -14.51 6.94 -6.15
C GLN A 338 -15.88 6.35 -6.54
N ARG A 339 -16.95 6.87 -5.93
CA ARG A 339 -18.31 6.32 -6.11
C ARG A 339 -18.93 6.61 -7.48
N HIS A 340 -18.60 7.72 -8.08
CA HIS A 340 -19.11 8.07 -9.40
C HIS A 340 -18.64 7.13 -10.51
N ILE A 341 -17.53 6.38 -10.30
CA ILE A 341 -17.08 5.36 -11.26
C ILE A 341 -17.64 3.96 -10.97
N ASP A 342 -18.55 3.81 -10.00
CA ASP A 342 -19.21 2.53 -9.69
C ASP A 342 -19.78 1.82 -10.93
N PRO A 343 -20.47 2.48 -11.89
CA PRO A 343 -20.95 1.80 -13.09
C PRO A 343 -19.83 1.11 -13.87
N LEU A 344 -18.68 1.77 -14.03
CA LEU A 344 -17.53 1.21 -14.75
C LEU A 344 -16.86 0.06 -13.98
N LYS A 345 -16.74 0.19 -12.65
CA LYS A 345 -16.20 -0.87 -11.77
C LYS A 345 -17.06 -2.12 -11.80
N LEU A 346 -18.38 -1.96 -11.78
CA LEU A 346 -19.32 -3.08 -11.80
C LEU A 346 -19.21 -3.89 -13.09
N GLU A 347 -19.11 -3.20 -14.24
CA GLU A 347 -18.87 -3.84 -15.54
C GLU A 347 -17.53 -4.62 -15.54
N LEU A 348 -16.45 -3.98 -15.08
CA LEU A 348 -15.13 -4.61 -15.02
C LEU A 348 -15.12 -5.85 -14.11
N ALA A 349 -15.75 -5.73 -12.93
CA ALA A 349 -15.81 -6.84 -11.98
C ALA A 349 -16.63 -8.02 -12.52
N ALA A 350 -17.79 -7.75 -13.11
CA ALA A 350 -18.60 -8.78 -13.73
C ALA A 350 -17.83 -9.49 -14.86
N TYR A 351 -17.14 -8.72 -15.70
CA TYR A 351 -16.30 -9.27 -16.76
C TYR A 351 -15.22 -10.19 -16.21
N TYR A 352 -14.41 -9.70 -15.29
CA TYR A 352 -13.27 -10.45 -14.74
C TYR A 352 -13.71 -11.75 -14.04
N TYR A 353 -14.75 -11.69 -13.22
CA TYR A 353 -15.25 -12.89 -12.51
C TYR A 353 -15.91 -13.89 -13.45
N ASN A 354 -16.58 -13.45 -14.52
CA ASN A 354 -17.08 -14.34 -15.56
C ASN A 354 -15.94 -15.02 -16.33
N ARG A 355 -14.91 -14.27 -16.72
CA ARG A 355 -13.71 -14.84 -17.37
C ARG A 355 -13.02 -15.86 -16.47
N ALA A 356 -12.87 -15.55 -15.19
CA ALA A 356 -12.27 -16.47 -14.23
C ALA A 356 -13.01 -17.82 -14.15
N LYS A 357 -14.34 -17.80 -14.20
CA LYS A 357 -15.15 -19.03 -14.25
C LYS A 357 -14.86 -19.85 -15.50
N THR A 358 -14.68 -19.23 -16.65
CA THR A 358 -14.32 -19.96 -17.90
C THR A 358 -12.92 -20.57 -17.83
N TRP A 359 -12.02 -20.00 -17.04
CA TRP A 359 -10.67 -20.55 -16.84
C TRP A 359 -10.59 -21.59 -15.71
N GLY A 360 -11.66 -21.77 -14.95
CA GLY A 360 -11.64 -22.59 -13.73
C GLY A 360 -10.73 -22.03 -12.64
N LYS A 361 -10.60 -20.70 -12.55
CA LYS A 361 -9.75 -20.02 -11.58
C LYS A 361 -10.55 -19.31 -10.50
N GLU A 362 -9.98 -19.26 -9.31
CA GLU A 362 -10.39 -18.35 -8.24
C GLU A 362 -9.51 -17.10 -8.33
N VAL A 363 -10.13 -15.94 -8.51
CA VAL A 363 -9.46 -14.66 -8.71
C VAL A 363 -10.05 -13.58 -7.82
N SER A 364 -9.32 -12.46 -7.64
CA SER A 364 -9.80 -11.30 -6.89
C SER A 364 -9.20 -10.00 -7.39
N PHE A 365 -9.89 -8.90 -7.12
CA PHE A 365 -9.25 -7.60 -7.03
C PHE A 365 -8.59 -7.45 -5.64
N THR A 366 -7.57 -6.62 -5.59
CA THR A 366 -6.99 -6.07 -4.36
C THR A 366 -7.01 -4.55 -4.51
N THR A 367 -7.56 -3.84 -3.54
CA THR A 367 -7.79 -2.39 -3.69
C THR A 367 -7.53 -1.65 -2.40
N LYS A 368 -7.07 -0.41 -2.52
CA LYS A 368 -7.10 0.56 -1.41
C LYS A 368 -8.56 0.77 -0.98
N LYS A 369 -8.76 1.01 0.29
CA LYS A 369 -10.08 1.27 0.89
C LYS A 369 -11.11 0.18 0.53
N ALA A 370 -12.39 0.42 0.76
CA ALA A 370 -13.48 -0.49 0.38
C ALA A 370 -14.00 -0.18 -1.03
N ALA A 371 -13.12 -0.15 -2.05
CA ALA A 371 -13.46 0.29 -3.41
C ALA A 371 -14.58 -0.53 -4.07
N PHE A 372 -14.63 -1.84 -3.82
CA PHE A 372 -15.68 -2.74 -4.32
C PHE A 372 -16.72 -3.06 -3.24
N ALA A 373 -17.43 -2.03 -2.80
CA ALA A 373 -18.54 -2.13 -1.88
C ALA A 373 -19.61 -1.05 -2.20
N PRO A 374 -20.90 -1.29 -1.95
CA PRO A 374 -21.92 -0.27 -2.13
C PRO A 374 -21.73 0.90 -1.16
N SER A 375 -22.31 2.05 -1.49
CA SER A 375 -22.28 3.25 -0.64
C SER A 375 -22.79 2.95 0.77
N GLY A 376 -22.14 3.53 1.78
CA GLY A 376 -22.50 3.33 3.19
C GLY A 376 -21.91 2.07 3.87
N THR A 377 -21.10 1.27 3.15
CA THR A 377 -20.44 0.06 3.69
C THR A 377 -18.93 0.25 3.85
N ASN A 378 -18.52 1.35 4.43
CA ASN A 378 -17.13 1.85 4.43
C ASN A 378 -16.07 0.89 5.01
N THR A 379 -16.46 -0.20 5.65
CA THR A 379 -15.52 -1.12 6.31
C THR A 379 -15.47 -2.52 5.74
N LYS A 380 -16.36 -2.86 4.80
CA LYS A 380 -16.43 -4.21 4.20
C LYS A 380 -16.48 -4.13 2.69
N THR A 381 -15.41 -4.56 2.03
CA THR A 381 -15.50 -4.89 0.61
C THR A 381 -16.30 -6.18 0.41
N ILE A 382 -17.08 -6.25 -0.65
CA ILE A 382 -17.89 -7.43 -1.00
C ILE A 382 -17.38 -8.16 -2.24
N ALA A 383 -16.48 -7.54 -2.99
CA ALA A 383 -15.98 -8.09 -4.24
C ALA A 383 -14.48 -7.81 -4.48
N SER A 384 -13.71 -7.57 -3.42
CA SER A 384 -12.25 -7.43 -3.48
C SER A 384 -11.61 -7.77 -2.13
N ILE A 385 -10.29 -7.83 -2.11
CA ILE A 385 -9.46 -7.87 -0.90
C ILE A 385 -8.99 -6.44 -0.64
N ILE A 386 -9.16 -5.97 0.60
CA ILE A 386 -8.71 -4.63 0.99
C ILE A 386 -7.20 -4.61 1.22
N ASP A 387 -6.57 -3.52 0.81
CA ASP A 387 -5.17 -3.22 1.06
C ASP A 387 -5.01 -2.05 2.04
N PHE A 388 -4.05 -2.18 2.97
CA PHE A 388 -3.65 -1.18 3.94
C PHE A 388 -2.24 -0.71 3.65
N GLU A 389 -2.09 0.47 3.06
CA GLU A 389 -0.77 0.97 2.71
C GLU A 389 0.11 1.25 3.93
N GLY A 390 1.33 0.73 3.88
CA GLY A 390 2.40 1.05 4.82
C GLY A 390 2.25 0.50 6.24
N ALA A 391 1.03 0.24 6.75
CA ALA A 391 0.82 -0.25 8.10
C ALA A 391 -0.38 -1.19 8.22
N PRO A 392 -0.20 -2.36 8.88
CA PRO A 392 -1.33 -3.24 9.15
C PRO A 392 -2.28 -2.60 10.18
N PRO A 393 -3.54 -3.07 10.27
CA PRO A 393 -4.45 -2.70 11.35
C PRO A 393 -3.86 -2.96 12.73
N ASP A 394 -4.32 -2.20 13.74
CA ASP A 394 -3.81 -2.30 15.12
C ASP A 394 -4.07 -3.66 15.80
N GLY A 395 -5.04 -4.43 15.31
CA GLY A 395 -5.43 -5.72 15.89
C GLY A 395 -5.79 -6.78 14.87
N ILE A 396 -6.26 -7.92 15.37
CA ILE A 396 -6.75 -9.02 14.54
C ILE A 396 -7.95 -8.55 13.74
N ARG A 397 -7.91 -8.77 12.42
CA ARG A 397 -9.02 -8.49 11.52
C ARG A 397 -9.59 -9.78 10.95
N ASN A 398 -10.92 -9.88 10.97
CA ASN A 398 -11.61 -10.97 10.32
C ASN A 398 -11.56 -10.83 8.80
N GLY A 399 -11.41 -11.95 8.10
CA GLY A 399 -11.29 -11.96 6.65
C GLY A 399 -9.85 -11.78 6.16
N SER A 400 -9.69 -11.74 4.84
CA SER A 400 -8.38 -11.60 4.18
C SER A 400 -8.14 -10.15 3.81
N TRP A 401 -6.93 -9.70 4.04
CA TRP A 401 -6.47 -8.35 3.71
C TRP A 401 -4.96 -8.36 3.38
N VAL A 402 -4.52 -7.32 2.75
CA VAL A 402 -3.12 -7.10 2.35
C VAL A 402 -2.58 -5.89 3.08
N VAL A 403 -1.29 -5.87 3.34
CA VAL A 403 -0.51 -4.66 3.54
C VAL A 403 0.64 -4.66 2.56
N ASP A 404 0.72 -3.60 1.77
CA ASP A 404 1.86 -3.37 0.89
C ASP A 404 2.92 -2.49 1.57
N ARG A 405 4.20 -2.82 1.35
CA ARG A 405 5.34 -2.08 1.90
C ARG A 405 6.49 -2.09 0.93
N PRO A 406 7.20 -0.96 0.75
CA PRO A 406 8.43 -0.95 -0.03
C PRO A 406 9.58 -1.61 0.75
N ILE A 407 10.38 -2.42 0.06
CA ILE A 407 11.66 -2.90 0.59
C ILE A 407 12.66 -1.75 0.72
N GLY A 408 12.54 -0.74 -0.13
CA GLY A 408 13.30 0.49 -0.06
C GLY A 408 12.89 1.38 1.11
N THR A 409 13.80 2.19 1.63
CA THR A 409 13.56 3.01 2.83
C THR A 409 12.73 4.27 2.56
N ASN A 410 12.66 4.76 1.31
CA ASN A 410 12.08 6.07 1.00
C ASN A 410 11.46 6.19 -0.41
N SER A 411 11.26 5.11 -1.12
CA SER A 411 10.61 5.11 -2.45
C SER A 411 10.06 3.73 -2.79
N TRP A 412 8.98 3.69 -3.56
CA TRP A 412 8.45 2.47 -4.18
C TRP A 412 9.21 2.12 -5.45
N GLY A 413 9.53 3.11 -6.28
CA GLY A 413 10.39 2.98 -7.45
C GLY A 413 11.88 3.07 -7.10
N TYR A 414 12.74 2.66 -8.03
CA TYR A 414 14.18 2.84 -7.84
C TYR A 414 14.59 4.31 -7.94
N VAL A 415 15.37 4.74 -6.96
CA VAL A 415 16.09 6.02 -6.99
C VAL A 415 17.56 5.79 -6.61
N GLU A 416 18.45 6.67 -7.09
CA GLU A 416 19.87 6.55 -6.79
C GLU A 416 20.11 6.65 -5.28
N GLY A 417 20.92 5.74 -4.76
CA GLY A 417 21.21 5.67 -3.32
C GLY A 417 20.12 5.02 -2.45
N LEU A 418 19.02 4.52 -3.03
CA LEU A 418 18.00 3.76 -2.31
C LEU A 418 18.64 2.61 -1.53
N LYS A 419 18.28 2.48 -0.26
CA LYS A 419 18.74 1.38 0.61
C LYS A 419 17.59 0.43 0.90
N ALA A 420 17.91 -0.85 0.94
CA ALA A 420 16.97 -1.87 1.38
C ALA A 420 16.83 -1.87 2.91
N ASN A 421 15.63 -2.11 3.39
CA ASN A 421 15.38 -2.45 4.78
C ASN A 421 16.07 -3.77 5.15
N SER A 422 16.44 -3.92 6.42
CA SER A 422 17.10 -5.15 6.87
C SER A 422 16.18 -6.38 6.77
N PRO A 423 16.73 -7.58 6.62
CA PRO A 423 15.94 -8.82 6.67
C PRO A 423 15.09 -8.93 7.93
N GLN A 424 15.62 -8.51 9.08
CA GLN A 424 14.91 -8.52 10.36
C GLN A 424 13.70 -7.61 10.35
N THR A 425 13.82 -6.43 9.73
CA THR A 425 12.69 -5.50 9.55
C THR A 425 11.59 -6.13 8.70
N VAL A 426 11.95 -6.74 7.57
CA VAL A 426 10.98 -7.39 6.67
C VAL A 426 10.32 -8.60 7.34
N ILE A 427 11.09 -9.43 8.06
CA ILE A 427 10.54 -10.55 8.85
C ILE A 427 9.57 -10.03 9.92
N SER A 428 9.90 -8.92 10.60
CA SER A 428 9.01 -8.31 11.59
C SER A 428 7.69 -7.85 10.96
N TRP A 429 7.73 -7.22 9.79
CA TRP A 429 6.51 -6.84 9.06
C TRP A 429 5.67 -8.05 8.67
N LEU A 430 6.30 -9.10 8.17
CA LEU A 430 5.62 -10.34 7.78
C LEU A 430 4.94 -11.00 8.98
N VAL A 431 5.65 -11.13 10.08
CA VAL A 431 5.15 -11.78 11.30
C VAL A 431 4.01 -10.97 11.92
N ASP A 432 4.15 -9.66 12.07
CA ASP A 432 3.10 -8.78 12.56
C ASP A 432 1.84 -8.86 11.68
N THR A 433 2.00 -8.80 10.37
CA THR A 433 0.90 -8.89 9.41
C THR A 433 0.15 -10.22 9.50
N VAL A 434 0.89 -11.33 9.51
CA VAL A 434 0.30 -12.68 9.48
C VAL A 434 -0.39 -13.03 10.80
N SER A 435 0.17 -12.58 11.93
CA SER A 435 -0.43 -12.77 13.27
C SER A 435 -1.81 -12.10 13.40
N LYS A 436 -2.12 -11.13 12.53
CA LYS A 436 -3.40 -10.40 12.47
C LYS A 436 -4.32 -10.86 11.31
N ASN A 437 -4.04 -11.99 10.67
CA ASN A 437 -4.71 -12.58 9.49
C ASN A 437 -4.37 -11.94 8.14
N GLY A 438 -3.40 -11.04 8.07
CA GLY A 438 -3.03 -10.36 6.83
C GLY A 438 -2.09 -11.16 5.93
N THR A 439 -1.78 -10.54 4.80
CA THR A 439 -0.79 -10.98 3.80
C THR A 439 0.13 -9.82 3.50
N LEU A 440 1.44 -10.03 3.62
CA LEU A 440 2.43 -9.01 3.25
C LEU A 440 2.66 -9.02 1.73
N LEU A 441 2.55 -7.87 1.10
CA LEU A 441 2.92 -7.61 -0.29
C LEU A 441 4.16 -6.70 -0.30
N LEU A 442 5.34 -7.29 -0.45
CA LEU A 442 6.62 -6.59 -0.35
C LEU A 442 7.04 -6.08 -1.72
N ASN A 443 7.17 -4.77 -1.87
CA ASN A 443 7.57 -4.16 -3.12
C ASN A 443 9.09 -4.14 -3.29
N VAL A 444 9.55 -4.51 -4.48
CA VAL A 444 10.93 -4.32 -4.96
C VAL A 444 11.00 -3.23 -6.02
N SER A 445 12.16 -2.60 -6.14
CA SER A 445 12.38 -1.41 -6.96
C SER A 445 13.48 -1.66 -8.00
N PRO A 446 13.18 -2.28 -9.15
CA PRO A 446 14.17 -2.55 -10.19
C PRO A 446 14.70 -1.25 -10.82
N LYS A 447 15.95 -1.26 -11.25
CA LYS A 447 16.58 -0.20 -12.04
C LYS A 447 16.06 -0.18 -13.48
N ALA A 448 16.23 0.93 -14.17
CA ALA A 448 15.80 1.10 -15.55
C ALA A 448 16.40 0.07 -16.53
N ASP A 449 17.58 -0.47 -16.21
CA ASP A 449 18.22 -1.54 -16.97
C ASP A 449 17.60 -2.93 -16.75
N GLY A 450 16.67 -3.07 -15.78
CA GLY A 450 16.02 -4.33 -15.44
C GLY A 450 16.75 -5.13 -14.37
N THR A 451 17.81 -4.61 -13.74
CA THR A 451 18.44 -5.28 -12.59
C THR A 451 17.72 -4.93 -11.28
N ILE A 452 17.60 -5.90 -10.39
CA ILE A 452 17.17 -5.65 -9.00
C ILE A 452 18.41 -5.29 -8.17
N PRO A 453 18.42 -4.20 -7.38
CA PRO A 453 19.56 -3.83 -6.54
C PRO A 453 20.05 -4.97 -5.65
N GLN A 454 21.36 -5.11 -5.51
CA GLN A 454 21.96 -6.26 -4.81
C GLN A 454 21.54 -6.34 -3.34
N ASP A 455 21.45 -5.21 -2.65
CA ASP A 455 20.99 -5.15 -1.25
C ASP A 455 19.53 -5.60 -1.08
N GLN A 456 18.65 -5.33 -2.07
CA GLN A 456 17.29 -5.86 -2.09
C GLN A 456 17.30 -7.37 -2.33
N GLN A 457 18.11 -7.87 -3.26
CA GLN A 457 18.28 -9.32 -3.49
C GLN A 457 18.78 -10.03 -2.22
N ASP A 458 19.77 -9.46 -1.54
CA ASP A 458 20.35 -10.03 -0.32
C ASP A 458 19.32 -10.10 0.82
N THR A 459 18.51 -9.04 0.98
CA THR A 459 17.39 -9.01 1.94
C THR A 459 16.35 -10.08 1.61
N LEU A 460 15.91 -10.17 0.36
CA LEU A 460 14.93 -11.17 -0.10
C LEU A 460 15.42 -12.60 0.18
N LEU A 461 16.68 -12.90 -0.17
CA LEU A 461 17.26 -14.23 0.06
C LEU A 461 17.45 -14.54 1.55
N ALA A 462 17.70 -13.54 2.39
CA ALA A 462 17.77 -13.74 3.83
C ALA A 462 16.38 -14.02 4.43
N VAL A 463 15.35 -13.33 3.99
CA VAL A 463 13.95 -13.62 4.35
C VAL A 463 13.57 -15.03 3.92
N GLY A 464 13.94 -15.43 2.70
CA GLY A 464 13.70 -16.77 2.18
C GLY A 464 14.35 -17.86 3.05
N ARG A 465 15.61 -17.71 3.41
CA ARG A 465 16.30 -18.67 4.32
C ARG A 465 15.60 -18.79 5.68
N TRP A 466 15.08 -17.71 6.22
CA TRP A 466 14.29 -17.75 7.45
C TRP A 466 12.97 -18.50 7.24
N LEU A 467 12.30 -18.27 6.10
CA LEU A 467 11.04 -18.94 5.73
C LEU A 467 11.24 -20.43 5.40
N ASP A 468 12.37 -20.83 4.84
CA ASP A 468 12.71 -22.24 4.61
C ASP A 468 12.66 -23.05 5.91
N THR A 469 13.07 -22.44 7.04
CA THR A 469 13.00 -23.07 8.36
C THR A 469 11.63 -22.85 9.02
N ASN A 470 11.11 -21.62 9.01
CA ASN A 470 10.01 -21.21 9.87
C ASN A 470 8.65 -21.07 9.13
N GLY A 471 8.61 -21.37 7.84
CA GLY A 471 7.43 -21.14 6.99
C GLY A 471 6.17 -21.90 7.42
N GLU A 472 6.30 -23.00 8.17
CA GLU A 472 5.13 -23.70 8.72
C GLU A 472 4.31 -22.84 9.69
N ALA A 473 4.95 -21.85 10.33
CA ALA A 473 4.32 -20.88 11.24
C ALA A 473 3.75 -19.65 10.50
N ILE A 474 3.96 -19.56 9.19
CA ILE A 474 3.53 -18.44 8.35
C ILE A 474 2.44 -18.87 7.38
N TYR A 475 2.75 -19.84 6.49
CA TYR A 475 1.82 -20.25 5.42
C TYR A 475 0.67 -21.11 5.94
N ASP A 476 -0.53 -20.88 5.37
CA ASP A 476 -1.78 -21.58 5.76
C ASP A 476 -2.15 -21.42 7.24
N THR A 477 -1.72 -20.33 7.86
CA THR A 477 -2.04 -20.01 9.25
C THR A 477 -3.18 -19.00 9.34
N HIS A 478 -3.75 -18.88 10.52
CA HIS A 478 -4.67 -17.82 10.92
C HIS A 478 -4.24 -17.22 12.25
N ALA A 479 -4.82 -16.08 12.62
CA ALA A 479 -4.55 -15.45 13.91
C ALA A 479 -5.05 -16.33 15.07
N TRP A 480 -4.33 -16.32 16.17
CA TRP A 480 -4.85 -16.78 17.46
C TRP A 480 -5.74 -15.69 18.07
N ILE A 481 -6.38 -15.99 19.20
CA ILE A 481 -7.16 -14.99 19.97
C ILE A 481 -6.35 -13.78 20.43
N LYS A 482 -5.03 -13.92 20.50
CA LYS A 482 -4.06 -12.89 20.83
C LYS A 482 -2.97 -12.91 19.76
N PHE A 483 -2.75 -11.79 19.08
CA PHE A 483 -1.78 -11.75 17.99
C PHE A 483 -0.35 -11.49 18.47
N GLU A 484 -0.17 -10.81 19.62
CA GLU A 484 1.14 -10.49 20.17
C GLU A 484 1.15 -10.51 21.71
N GLU A 485 2.33 -10.67 22.26
CA GLU A 485 2.63 -10.47 23.67
C GLU A 485 3.91 -9.64 23.82
N LYS A 486 3.78 -8.47 24.43
CA LYS A 486 4.88 -7.54 24.70
C LYS A 486 5.39 -7.79 26.11
N GLY A 487 6.67 -8.10 26.23
CA GLY A 487 7.35 -8.33 27.49
C GLY A 487 8.84 -8.15 27.30
N ASN A 488 9.66 -8.93 28.02
CA ASN A 488 11.11 -8.98 27.76
C ASN A 488 11.39 -9.49 26.34
N ASP A 489 10.56 -10.44 25.88
CA ASP A 489 10.53 -10.90 24.49
C ASP A 489 9.27 -10.39 23.81
N HIS A 490 9.38 -9.95 22.55
CA HIS A 490 8.22 -9.63 21.73
C HIS A 490 7.81 -10.91 20.99
N ILE A 491 6.65 -11.46 21.32
CA ILE A 491 6.17 -12.74 20.82
C ILE A 491 4.90 -12.52 20.02
N TYR A 492 4.88 -13.03 18.78
CA TYR A 492 3.68 -13.06 17.94
C TYR A 492 3.12 -14.48 17.86
N PHE A 493 1.82 -14.59 17.59
CA PHE A 493 1.14 -15.88 17.57
C PHE A 493 0.42 -16.12 16.25
N THR A 494 0.57 -17.35 15.74
CA THR A 494 -0.21 -17.87 14.62
C THR A 494 -0.69 -19.29 14.95
N VAL A 495 -1.76 -19.73 14.27
CA VAL A 495 -2.33 -21.07 14.44
C VAL A 495 -2.45 -21.75 13.09
N LYS A 496 -2.09 -23.03 13.06
CA LYS A 496 -2.33 -23.93 11.93
C LYS A 496 -2.89 -25.24 12.45
N LYS A 497 -4.14 -25.56 12.10
CA LYS A 497 -4.89 -26.69 12.71
C LYS A 497 -4.91 -26.54 14.24
N ASP A 498 -4.44 -27.56 14.96
CA ASP A 498 -4.41 -27.60 16.43
C ASP A 498 -3.05 -27.20 17.03
N VAL A 499 -2.21 -26.53 16.25
CA VAL A 499 -0.87 -26.11 16.67
C VAL A 499 -0.81 -24.61 16.82
N LEU A 500 -0.35 -24.14 17.99
CA LEU A 500 -0.01 -22.75 18.23
C LEU A 500 1.49 -22.56 17.93
N TYR A 501 1.80 -21.54 17.16
CA TYR A 501 3.18 -21.10 16.93
C TYR A 501 3.40 -19.79 17.68
N ALA A 502 4.44 -19.75 18.52
CA ALA A 502 4.94 -18.56 19.18
C ALA A 502 6.21 -18.10 18.46
N ILE A 503 6.13 -17.00 17.75
CA ILE A 503 7.23 -16.43 16.97
C ILE A 503 7.92 -15.39 17.84
N VAL A 504 9.11 -15.71 18.33
CA VAL A 504 9.90 -14.88 19.23
C VAL A 504 10.80 -13.97 18.42
N MET A 505 10.56 -12.65 18.51
CA MET A 505 11.36 -11.64 17.81
C MET A 505 12.59 -11.30 18.63
N GLY A 506 13.73 -11.90 18.27
CA GLY A 506 14.93 -11.95 19.07
C GLY A 506 15.52 -10.60 19.50
N LYS A 507 15.18 -10.18 20.71
CA LYS A 507 15.97 -9.20 21.47
C LYS A 507 16.81 -9.84 22.57
N ASN A 508 16.46 -11.04 22.99
CA ASN A 508 17.12 -11.71 24.12
C ASN A 508 18.07 -12.81 23.66
N THR A 509 19.27 -12.72 24.17
CA THR A 509 20.26 -13.79 24.19
C THR A 509 19.99 -14.77 25.34
N GLY A 510 18.84 -14.66 26.01
CA GLY A 510 18.41 -15.52 27.12
C GLY A 510 17.99 -16.90 26.63
N THR A 511 18.30 -17.91 27.44
CA THR A 511 17.89 -19.29 27.20
C THR A 511 16.47 -19.59 27.64
N GLU A 512 15.70 -18.59 28.13
CA GLU A 512 14.36 -18.77 28.69
C GLU A 512 13.39 -17.77 28.08
N VAL A 513 12.26 -18.30 27.60
CA VAL A 513 11.14 -17.53 27.01
C VAL A 513 9.91 -17.79 27.87
N THR A 514 9.25 -16.72 28.34
CA THR A 514 8.00 -16.80 29.11
C THR A 514 6.84 -16.33 28.27
N ILE A 515 5.81 -17.19 28.09
CA ILE A 515 4.57 -16.88 27.40
C ILE A 515 3.46 -16.76 28.46
N SER A 516 3.24 -15.56 28.96
CA SER A 516 2.28 -15.27 30.05
C SER A 516 0.82 -15.55 29.67
N SER A 517 0.52 -15.58 28.37
CA SER A 517 -0.82 -15.90 27.86
C SER A 517 -1.20 -17.39 27.97
N LEU A 518 -0.28 -18.25 28.43
CA LEU A 518 -0.48 -19.69 28.57
C LEU A 518 -0.30 -20.17 30.03
N PRO A 519 -1.05 -19.62 31.02
CA PRO A 519 -0.94 -20.07 32.40
C PRO A 519 -1.54 -21.46 32.59
N GLN A 520 -1.04 -22.20 33.58
CA GLN A 520 -1.63 -23.48 34.01
C GLN A 520 -3.09 -23.30 34.43
N GLY A 521 -3.96 -24.17 33.97
CA GLY A 521 -5.41 -24.05 34.25
C GLY A 521 -6.12 -22.94 33.46
N GLY A 522 -5.39 -22.21 32.59
CA GLY A 522 -5.96 -21.22 31.71
C GLY A 522 -6.86 -21.80 30.61
N PRO A 523 -7.60 -20.94 29.89
CA PRO A 523 -8.61 -21.38 28.92
C PRO A 523 -8.01 -22.14 27.73
N ALA A 524 -6.73 -21.87 27.39
CA ALA A 524 -6.02 -22.58 26.32
C ALA A 524 -5.73 -24.05 26.67
N GLY A 525 -5.81 -24.45 27.93
CA GLY A 525 -5.55 -25.83 28.38
C GLY A 525 -4.08 -26.11 28.68
N SER A 526 -3.71 -27.38 28.67
CA SER A 526 -2.37 -27.83 29.06
C SER A 526 -1.50 -28.10 27.84
N VAL A 527 -0.26 -27.59 27.90
CA VAL A 527 0.76 -27.83 26.89
C VAL A 527 1.23 -29.29 26.97
N ARG A 528 1.30 -29.95 25.82
CA ARG A 528 1.81 -31.32 25.70
C ARG A 528 3.27 -31.34 25.28
N SER A 529 3.64 -30.52 24.32
CA SER A 529 5.02 -30.42 23.86
C SER A 529 5.33 -29.00 23.35
N VAL A 530 6.59 -28.64 23.45
CA VAL A 530 7.17 -27.44 22.83
C VAL A 530 8.37 -27.88 22.00
N THR A 531 8.39 -27.54 20.72
CA THR A 531 9.49 -27.88 19.80
C THR A 531 10.01 -26.61 19.16
N LEU A 532 11.31 -26.43 19.08
CA LEU A 532 11.90 -25.37 18.26
C LEU A 532 11.73 -25.75 16.80
N VAL A 533 11.11 -24.90 15.99
CA VAL A 533 10.92 -25.18 14.56
C VAL A 533 12.30 -25.28 13.88
N GLY A 534 12.51 -26.33 13.11
CA GLY A 534 13.82 -26.68 12.55
C GLY A 534 14.82 -27.27 13.55
N GLY A 535 14.38 -27.56 14.79
CA GLY A 535 15.21 -28.11 15.86
C GLY A 535 14.49 -29.19 16.67
N GLU A 536 14.88 -29.32 17.93
CA GLU A 536 14.41 -30.38 18.82
C GLU A 536 13.34 -29.92 19.81
N GLN A 537 12.73 -30.87 20.51
CA GLN A 537 11.82 -30.61 21.62
C GLN A 537 12.55 -29.88 22.74
N GLN A 538 11.88 -28.85 23.31
CA GLN A 538 12.45 -28.01 24.34
C GLN A 538 11.83 -28.34 25.71
N PRO A 539 12.62 -28.33 26.79
CA PRO A 539 12.09 -28.42 28.13
C PRO A 539 11.27 -27.19 28.48
N PHE A 540 10.13 -27.41 29.13
CA PHE A 540 9.23 -26.35 29.54
C PHE A 540 8.56 -26.66 30.88
N GLN A 541 8.07 -25.60 31.52
CA GLN A 541 7.20 -25.65 32.69
C GLN A 541 5.99 -24.76 32.44
N GLN A 542 4.79 -25.23 32.78
CA GLN A 542 3.57 -24.44 32.73
C GLN A 542 3.04 -24.26 34.15
N ASP A 543 2.99 -23.02 34.62
CA ASP A 543 2.54 -22.67 35.96
C ASP A 543 1.55 -21.47 35.93
N ALA A 544 1.23 -20.91 37.08
CA ALA A 544 0.29 -19.79 37.18
C ALA A 544 0.79 -18.50 36.48
N SER A 545 2.11 -18.35 36.25
CA SER A 545 2.70 -17.21 35.58
C SER A 545 2.70 -17.33 34.04
N GLY A 546 2.53 -18.54 33.50
CA GLY A 546 2.53 -18.81 32.08
C GLY A 546 3.28 -20.09 31.69
N LEU A 547 3.64 -20.17 30.41
CA LEU A 547 4.51 -21.21 29.87
C LEU A 547 5.95 -20.69 29.82
N VAL A 548 6.82 -21.30 30.59
CA VAL A 548 8.26 -21.00 30.60
C VAL A 548 8.98 -22.07 29.80
N VAL A 549 9.68 -21.69 28.73
CA VAL A 549 10.40 -22.58 27.82
C VAL A 549 11.90 -22.29 27.92
N ARG A 550 12.70 -23.33 28.16
CA ARG A 550 14.18 -23.24 28.15
C ARG A 550 14.70 -23.65 26.79
N VAL A 551 15.09 -22.66 25.98
CA VAL A 551 15.59 -22.89 24.63
C VAL A 551 17.02 -23.36 24.69
N GLN A 552 17.28 -24.63 24.35
CA GLN A 552 18.60 -25.27 24.44
C GLN A 552 19.48 -25.09 23.20
N ALA A 553 18.89 -24.64 22.08
CA ALA A 553 19.63 -24.40 20.85
C ALA A 553 20.34 -23.03 20.90
N ALA A 554 21.51 -22.94 20.27
CA ALA A 554 22.17 -21.66 20.02
C ALA A 554 21.34 -20.86 18.99
N THR A 555 20.38 -20.07 19.48
CA THR A 555 19.71 -19.05 18.66
C THR A 555 20.70 -17.92 18.42
N LYS A 556 20.83 -17.49 17.16
CA LYS A 556 21.68 -16.34 16.88
C LYS A 556 21.08 -15.10 17.52
N PRO A 557 21.89 -14.24 18.13
CA PRO A 557 21.41 -12.96 18.66
C PRO A 557 20.65 -12.20 17.59
N HIS A 558 19.48 -11.64 17.96
CA HIS A 558 18.62 -10.85 17.08
C HIS A 558 17.95 -11.59 15.91
N GLU A 559 18.04 -12.91 15.81
CA GLU A 559 17.31 -13.70 14.80
C GLU A 559 15.99 -14.18 15.39
N ALA A 560 14.88 -13.96 14.67
CA ALA A 560 13.58 -14.47 15.06
C ALA A 560 13.55 -16.00 14.94
N PHE A 561 12.99 -16.68 15.95
CA PHE A 561 12.80 -18.13 15.96
C PHE A 561 11.36 -18.51 16.36
N VAL A 562 10.98 -19.74 16.15
CA VAL A 562 9.58 -20.18 16.34
C VAL A 562 9.53 -21.38 17.29
N LEU A 563 8.63 -21.27 18.27
CA LEU A 563 8.25 -22.38 19.15
C LEU A 563 6.90 -22.95 18.67
N LYS A 564 6.90 -24.23 18.35
CA LYS A 564 5.71 -25.03 17.98
C LYS A 564 5.14 -25.67 19.25
N ILE A 565 3.92 -25.31 19.61
CA ILE A 565 3.26 -25.68 20.88
C ILE A 565 2.04 -26.52 20.57
N THR A 566 1.96 -27.70 21.18
CA THR A 566 0.83 -28.64 21.00
C THR A 566 0.11 -28.95 22.30
N GLY A 567 -1.12 -29.51 22.18
CA GLY A 567 -1.97 -29.87 23.34
C GLY A 567 -2.99 -28.82 23.70
N LEU A 568 -2.89 -27.62 23.10
CA LEU A 568 -3.77 -26.49 23.40
C LEU A 568 -5.09 -26.56 22.63
N LYS A 569 -6.10 -25.91 23.16
CA LYS A 569 -7.34 -25.57 22.46
C LYS A 569 -7.08 -24.29 21.66
N THR A 570 -6.97 -24.40 20.35
CA THR A 570 -6.57 -23.27 19.48
C THR A 570 -7.75 -22.63 18.73
N ASN A 571 -8.94 -23.25 18.75
CA ASN A 571 -10.12 -22.79 18.00
C ASN A 571 -10.80 -21.59 18.68
N ALA A 572 -11.08 -20.55 17.92
CA ALA A 572 -11.76 -19.33 18.36
C ALA A 572 -13.12 -19.60 19.05
N ASP A 573 -13.86 -20.64 18.63
CA ASP A 573 -15.17 -21.01 19.16
C ASP A 573 -15.15 -21.44 20.63
N THR A 574 -14.00 -21.80 21.17
CA THR A 574 -13.82 -22.19 22.59
C THR A 574 -13.65 -21.01 23.54
N TYR A 575 -13.43 -19.80 23.02
CA TYR A 575 -13.12 -18.61 23.85
C TYR A 575 -14.24 -17.56 23.92
N THR A 576 -15.31 -17.71 23.13
CA THR A 576 -16.46 -16.77 23.13
C THR A 576 -17.28 -16.77 24.42
N ASN A 577 -17.04 -17.70 25.35
CA ASN A 577 -17.75 -17.77 26.65
C ASN A 577 -17.01 -17.13 27.83
N SER A 578 -15.84 -16.54 27.66
CA SER A 578 -15.13 -15.81 28.72
C SER A 578 -15.03 -14.33 28.40
N GLY A 579 -16.14 -13.62 28.51
CA GLY A 579 -16.28 -12.21 28.92
C GLY A 579 -15.31 -11.15 28.40
N ASN A 580 -14.72 -11.29 27.20
CA ASN A 580 -13.98 -10.21 26.59
C ASN A 580 -14.80 -9.65 25.41
N PRO A 581 -15.28 -8.41 25.46
CA PRO A 581 -16.03 -7.84 24.35
C PRO A 581 -15.13 -7.79 23.12
N SER A 582 -15.61 -8.35 22.02
CA SER A 582 -15.06 -8.14 20.70
C SER A 582 -14.82 -6.65 20.51
N CYS A 583 -13.57 -6.21 20.49
CA CYS A 583 -13.21 -4.87 20.08
C CYS A 583 -13.50 -4.70 18.58
N GLU A 584 -14.76 -4.39 18.27
CA GLU A 584 -15.12 -3.61 17.10
C GLU A 584 -14.88 -2.13 17.43
N CYS A 585 -13.64 -1.75 17.68
CA CYS A 585 -13.26 -0.35 17.73
C CYS A 585 -12.76 0.05 16.34
N GLY A 586 -13.72 0.29 15.42
CA GLY A 586 -13.47 1.15 14.28
C GLY A 586 -13.22 2.56 14.80
N ARG A 587 -12.03 3.12 14.64
CA ARG A 587 -11.93 4.56 14.48
C ARG A 587 -12.60 4.90 13.15
N PRO A 588 -13.42 5.94 13.06
CA PRO A 588 -13.84 6.46 11.77
C PRO A 588 -12.59 6.98 11.05
N GLU A 589 -12.35 6.47 9.86
CA GLU A 589 -11.38 7.02 8.91
C GLU A 589 -11.82 8.42 8.46
#